data_302274b676f8c2315b7177a3536f9539
#
_entry.id   302274b676f8c2315b7177a3536f9539
#
_cell.length_a   1.000
_cell.length_b   1.000
_cell.length_c   1.000
_cell.angle_alpha   90.00
_cell.angle_beta   90.00
_cell.angle_gamma   90.00
#
_symmetry.space_group_name_H-M   'P 1'
#
loop_
_entity.id
_entity.type
_entity.pdbx_description
1 polymer ?
#
loop_
_entity_poly.entity_id
_entity_poly.type
_entity_poly.pdbx_seq_one_letter_code
_entity_poly.pdbx_strand_id
1 'polypeptide(L)'
;MTRSSEAPGLRETILAISGELLNEGGPASLSMREVSRRAGCTHQAPYHHFKSREGILAALITEGFLALEKALSEALRASADATPQETTRAAGHAYLRFALKNPGVFRIMFRSDMYDPNSHPELVQASKAARSQLHGLAKIAYGSEDPHAEATLWAYIHGLAILVLDGPPALGTSGESSTQQFAHGCIDSPFFIDGVPQE
;
A
#
# COMPACT_ATOMS: atom_id res chain seq x y z
N MET A 1 -22.10 -3.29 -25.56
CA MET A 1 -20.85 -4.05 -25.80
C MET A 1 -20.40 -4.60 -24.47
N THR A 2 -20.76 -5.84 -24.18
CA THR A 2 -20.37 -6.58 -22.96
C THR A 2 -18.89 -6.94 -23.06
N ARG A 3 -18.05 -6.41 -22.18
CA ARG A 3 -16.67 -6.92 -22.00
C ARG A 3 -16.79 -8.35 -21.49
N SER A 4 -16.40 -9.31 -22.31
CA SER A 4 -16.17 -10.69 -21.93
C SER A 4 -15.13 -10.67 -20.80
N SER A 5 -15.47 -11.12 -19.60
CA SER A 5 -14.50 -11.35 -18.53
C SER A 5 -13.76 -12.63 -18.92
N GLU A 6 -12.64 -12.51 -19.62
CA GLU A 6 -11.70 -13.61 -19.77
C GLU A 6 -11.27 -14.07 -18.38
N ALA A 7 -11.22 -15.39 -18.20
CA ALA A 7 -10.69 -15.97 -16.98
C ALA A 7 -9.25 -15.45 -16.75
N PRO A 8 -8.86 -15.12 -15.49
CA PRO A 8 -7.53 -14.61 -15.21
C PRO A 8 -6.47 -15.60 -15.70
N GLY A 9 -5.43 -15.09 -16.34
CA GLY A 9 -4.31 -15.90 -16.79
C GLY A 9 -3.58 -16.55 -15.59
N LEU A 10 -2.79 -17.58 -15.86
CA LEU A 10 -2.08 -18.29 -14.80
C LEU A 10 -1.13 -17.36 -14.00
N ARG A 11 -0.54 -16.37 -14.64
CA ARG A 11 0.32 -15.37 -13.97
C ARG A 11 -0.46 -14.58 -12.93
N GLU A 12 -1.64 -14.08 -13.30
CA GLU A 12 -2.54 -13.33 -12.41
C GLU A 12 -3.06 -14.20 -11.28
N THR A 13 -3.39 -15.48 -11.56
CA THR A 13 -3.80 -16.46 -10.56
C THR A 13 -2.69 -16.70 -9.53
N ILE A 14 -1.45 -16.86 -9.97
CA ILE A 14 -0.28 -17.03 -9.09
C ILE A 14 -0.11 -15.80 -8.19
N LEU A 15 -0.21 -14.59 -8.73
CA LEU A 15 -0.08 -13.36 -7.93
C LEU A 15 -1.21 -13.22 -6.92
N ALA A 16 -2.46 -13.47 -7.31
CA ALA A 16 -3.60 -13.41 -6.40
C ALA A 16 -3.42 -14.37 -5.20
N ILE A 17 -3.10 -15.62 -5.47
CA ILE A 17 -2.82 -16.65 -4.45
C ILE A 17 -1.63 -16.24 -3.57
N SER A 18 -0.60 -15.66 -4.15
CA SER A 18 0.57 -15.21 -3.40
C SER A 18 0.22 -14.04 -2.47
N GLY A 19 -0.67 -13.14 -2.90
CA GLY A 19 -1.22 -12.09 -2.05
C GLY A 19 -2.05 -12.63 -0.89
N GLU A 20 -2.89 -13.66 -1.14
CA GLU A 20 -3.64 -14.35 -0.09
C GLU A 20 -2.72 -14.99 0.96
N LEU A 21 -1.67 -15.69 0.51
CA LEU A 21 -0.67 -16.28 1.40
C LEU A 21 0.02 -15.22 2.26
N LEU A 22 0.35 -14.06 1.70
CA LEU A 22 0.91 -12.94 2.47
C LEU A 22 -0.08 -12.42 3.53
N ASN A 23 -1.37 -12.37 3.23
CA ASN A 23 -2.39 -11.95 4.19
C ASN A 23 -2.54 -12.98 5.34
N GLU A 24 -2.45 -14.27 5.04
CA GLU A 24 -2.63 -15.35 6.02
C GLU A 24 -1.45 -15.50 7.00
N GLY A 25 -0.22 -15.44 6.50
CA GLY A 25 0.97 -15.77 7.32
C GLY A 25 2.21 -14.95 6.98
N GLY A 26 2.05 -13.82 6.31
CA GLY A 26 3.15 -12.94 5.92
C GLY A 26 4.13 -13.60 4.94
N PRO A 27 5.33 -13.03 4.79
CA PRO A 27 6.32 -13.53 3.81
C PRO A 27 6.75 -14.99 4.04
N ALA A 28 6.68 -15.48 5.27
CA ALA A 28 7.09 -16.85 5.61
C ALA A 28 6.15 -17.92 5.01
N SER A 29 4.87 -17.58 4.81
CA SER A 29 3.88 -18.49 4.22
C SER A 29 4.04 -18.65 2.71
N LEU A 30 4.69 -17.71 2.03
CA LEU A 30 4.88 -17.72 0.59
C LEU A 30 5.99 -18.71 0.19
N SER A 31 5.61 -19.83 -0.40
CA SER A 31 6.55 -20.76 -1.02
C SER A 31 6.08 -21.15 -2.42
N MET A 32 7.01 -21.42 -3.34
CA MET A 32 6.70 -21.80 -4.72
C MET A 32 5.84 -23.08 -4.76
N ARG A 33 6.07 -24.01 -3.83
CA ARG A 33 5.30 -25.25 -3.69
C ARG A 33 3.84 -24.96 -3.28
N GLU A 34 3.65 -24.12 -2.27
CA GLU A 34 2.31 -23.80 -1.78
C GLU A 34 1.51 -23.00 -2.81
N VAL A 35 2.18 -22.06 -3.50
CA VAL A 35 1.59 -21.30 -4.62
C VAL A 35 1.14 -22.25 -5.72
N SER A 36 1.99 -23.18 -6.17
CA SER A 36 1.64 -24.17 -7.21
C SER A 36 0.44 -25.03 -6.79
N ARG A 37 0.46 -25.50 -5.54
CA ARG A 37 -0.61 -26.34 -4.99
C ARG A 37 -1.96 -25.60 -5.00
N ARG A 38 -2.00 -24.35 -4.53
CA ARG A 38 -3.24 -23.54 -4.49
C ARG A 38 -3.69 -23.10 -5.88
N ALA A 39 -2.76 -22.79 -6.78
CA ALA A 39 -3.05 -22.40 -8.15
C ALA A 39 -3.49 -23.60 -9.04
N GLY A 40 -3.43 -24.83 -8.53
CA GLY A 40 -3.77 -26.00 -9.31
C GLY A 40 -2.86 -26.21 -10.52
N CYS A 41 -1.61 -25.76 -10.46
CA CYS A 41 -0.66 -25.83 -11.56
C CYS A 41 0.55 -26.71 -11.23
N THR A 42 1.37 -27.00 -12.25
CA THR A 42 2.60 -27.77 -12.05
C THR A 42 3.58 -26.99 -11.18
N HIS A 43 4.44 -27.69 -10.44
CA HIS A 43 5.48 -27.07 -9.59
C HIS A 43 6.43 -26.15 -10.38
N GLN A 44 6.61 -26.36 -11.67
CA GLN A 44 7.46 -25.56 -12.55
C GLN A 44 6.80 -24.25 -13.02
N ALA A 45 5.47 -24.18 -13.04
CA ALA A 45 4.75 -23.05 -13.60
C ALA A 45 5.07 -21.70 -12.93
N PRO A 46 5.14 -21.55 -11.58
CA PRO A 46 5.54 -20.28 -10.97
C PRO A 46 6.97 -19.87 -11.33
N TYR A 47 7.90 -20.81 -11.53
CA TYR A 47 9.27 -20.52 -11.95
C TYR A 47 9.34 -19.98 -13.38
N HIS A 48 8.48 -20.45 -14.28
CA HIS A 48 8.40 -19.91 -15.65
C HIS A 48 7.95 -18.45 -15.66
N HIS A 49 7.03 -18.06 -14.80
CA HIS A 49 6.49 -16.70 -14.76
C HIS A 49 7.34 -15.73 -13.94
N PHE A 50 7.92 -16.17 -12.82
CA PHE A 50 8.54 -15.30 -11.82
C PHE A 50 9.99 -15.64 -11.48
N LYS A 51 10.53 -16.73 -12.03
CA LYS A 51 11.89 -17.22 -11.80
C LYS A 51 12.19 -17.68 -10.37
N SER A 52 11.76 -16.92 -9.36
CA SER A 52 12.01 -17.16 -7.94
C SER A 52 10.86 -16.66 -7.06
N ARG A 53 10.91 -17.01 -5.79
CA ARG A 53 10.03 -16.45 -4.75
C ARG A 53 10.19 -14.91 -4.65
N GLU A 54 11.44 -14.43 -4.73
CA GLU A 54 11.74 -13.00 -4.77
C GLU A 54 11.05 -12.30 -5.95
N GLY A 55 11.06 -12.92 -7.14
CA GLY A 55 10.36 -12.41 -8.31
C GLY A 55 8.84 -12.28 -8.12
N ILE A 56 8.21 -13.20 -7.38
CA ILE A 56 6.80 -13.06 -6.98
C ILE A 56 6.61 -11.89 -6.02
N LEU A 57 7.48 -11.77 -4.99
CA LEU A 57 7.42 -10.66 -4.04
C LEU A 57 7.62 -9.31 -4.75
N ALA A 58 8.62 -9.21 -5.63
CA ALA A 58 8.86 -8.00 -6.40
C ALA A 58 7.67 -7.61 -7.28
N ALA A 59 7.02 -8.58 -7.94
CA ALA A 59 5.83 -8.33 -8.73
C ALA A 59 4.66 -7.85 -7.87
N LEU A 60 4.41 -8.47 -6.71
CA LEU A 60 3.36 -8.03 -5.77
C LEU A 60 3.63 -6.63 -5.22
N ILE A 61 4.88 -6.32 -4.89
CA ILE A 61 5.28 -5.00 -4.41
C ILE A 61 5.09 -3.95 -5.53
N THR A 62 5.45 -4.30 -6.77
CA THR A 62 5.25 -3.43 -7.94
C THR A 62 3.77 -3.11 -8.12
N GLU A 63 2.89 -4.13 -8.15
CA GLU A 63 1.45 -3.94 -8.25
C GLU A 63 0.89 -3.14 -7.06
N GLY A 64 1.43 -3.36 -5.85
CA GLY A 64 1.09 -2.60 -4.65
C GLY A 64 1.39 -1.11 -4.79
N PHE A 65 2.59 -0.74 -5.26
CA PHE A 65 2.95 0.67 -5.49
C PHE A 65 2.12 1.31 -6.60
N LEU A 66 1.85 0.61 -7.69
CA LEU A 66 0.98 1.10 -8.76
C LEU A 66 -0.46 1.32 -8.28
N ALA A 67 -0.97 0.42 -7.44
CA ALA A 67 -2.31 0.56 -6.87
C ALA A 67 -2.38 1.70 -5.85
N LEU A 68 -1.34 1.91 -5.04
CA LEU A 68 -1.23 3.03 -4.11
C LEU A 68 -1.15 4.36 -4.87
N GLU A 69 -0.27 4.46 -5.88
CA GLU A 69 -0.15 5.63 -6.75
C GLU A 69 -1.51 6.00 -7.35
N LYS A 70 -2.19 5.03 -7.93
CA LYS A 70 -3.52 5.21 -8.52
C LYS A 70 -4.52 5.72 -7.49
N ALA A 71 -4.58 5.14 -6.30
CA ALA A 71 -5.50 5.54 -5.23
C ALA A 71 -5.27 6.99 -4.78
N LEU A 72 -4.01 7.39 -4.63
CA LEU A 72 -3.63 8.76 -4.27
C LEU A 72 -3.96 9.74 -5.41
N SER A 73 -3.60 9.41 -6.64
CA SER A 73 -3.89 10.22 -7.83
C SER A 73 -5.40 10.42 -8.05
N GLU A 74 -6.22 9.41 -7.81
CA GLU A 74 -7.68 9.49 -7.86
C GLU A 74 -8.22 10.41 -6.76
N ALA A 75 -7.71 10.30 -5.53
CA ALA A 75 -8.10 11.17 -4.42
C ALA A 75 -7.76 12.64 -4.69
N LEU A 76 -6.54 12.92 -5.17
CA LEU A 76 -6.10 14.27 -5.52
C LEU A 76 -6.96 14.87 -6.64
N ARG A 77 -7.28 14.10 -7.68
CA ARG A 77 -8.16 14.58 -8.78
C ARG A 77 -9.59 14.85 -8.31
N ALA A 78 -10.11 14.02 -7.42
CA ALA A 78 -11.46 14.20 -6.88
C ALA A 78 -11.56 15.42 -5.95
N SER A 79 -10.43 15.91 -5.41
CA SER A 79 -10.33 17.05 -4.50
C SER A 79 -9.73 18.30 -5.17
N ALA A 80 -9.76 18.41 -6.50
CA ALA A 80 -9.08 19.49 -7.24
C ALA A 80 -9.59 20.91 -6.86
N ASP A 81 -10.85 21.02 -6.50
CA ASP A 81 -11.50 22.30 -6.10
C ASP A 81 -11.64 22.42 -4.55
N ALA A 82 -11.08 21.49 -3.79
CA ALA A 82 -11.15 21.48 -2.33
C ALA A 82 -10.00 22.28 -1.69
N THR A 83 -10.12 22.57 -0.41
CA THR A 83 -9.03 23.20 0.35
C THR A 83 -7.83 22.25 0.49
N PRO A 84 -6.61 22.78 0.74
CA PRO A 84 -5.44 21.95 1.00
C PRO A 84 -5.66 20.90 2.11
N GLN A 85 -6.38 21.28 3.17
CA GLN A 85 -6.71 20.41 4.28
C GLN A 85 -7.63 19.25 3.83
N GLU A 86 -8.69 19.56 3.10
CA GLU A 86 -9.63 18.54 2.58
C GLU A 86 -8.94 17.59 1.60
N THR A 87 -8.10 18.13 0.71
CA THR A 87 -7.30 17.33 -0.23
C THR A 87 -6.36 16.38 0.50
N THR A 88 -5.69 16.87 1.54
CA THR A 88 -4.75 16.05 2.32
C THR A 88 -5.47 14.96 3.11
N ARG A 89 -6.64 15.26 3.70
CA ARG A 89 -7.49 14.25 4.36
C ARG A 89 -7.99 13.20 3.38
N ALA A 90 -8.45 13.61 2.20
CA ALA A 90 -8.91 12.68 1.17
C ALA A 90 -7.80 11.70 0.75
N ALA A 91 -6.58 12.18 0.57
CA ALA A 91 -5.40 11.36 0.28
C ALA A 91 -5.02 10.46 1.47
N GLY A 92 -5.08 10.95 2.70
CA GLY A 92 -4.88 10.16 3.91
C GLY A 92 -5.86 8.99 4.01
N HIS A 93 -7.14 9.25 3.78
CA HIS A 93 -8.17 8.20 3.71
C HIS A 93 -7.92 7.21 2.58
N ALA A 94 -7.45 7.65 1.42
CA ALA A 94 -7.12 6.77 0.30
C ALA A 94 -5.94 5.85 0.64
N TYR A 95 -4.90 6.39 1.29
CA TYR A 95 -3.75 5.63 1.77
C TYR A 95 -4.16 4.56 2.79
N LEU A 96 -4.94 4.94 3.79
CA LEU A 96 -5.42 4.03 4.83
C LEU A 96 -6.28 2.91 4.23
N ARG A 97 -7.24 3.24 3.35
CA ARG A 97 -8.06 2.23 2.65
C ARG A 97 -7.23 1.26 1.84
N PHE A 98 -6.18 1.75 1.17
CA PHE A 98 -5.25 0.88 0.43
C PHE A 98 -4.55 -0.10 1.37
N ALA A 99 -4.01 0.37 2.50
CA ALA A 99 -3.32 -0.46 3.49
C ALA A 99 -4.24 -1.55 4.07
N LEU A 100 -5.47 -1.17 4.45
CA LEU A 100 -6.47 -2.08 5.01
C LEU A 100 -6.96 -3.13 3.99
N LYS A 101 -7.05 -2.76 2.73
CA LYS A 101 -7.46 -3.68 1.65
C LYS A 101 -6.36 -4.67 1.27
N ASN A 102 -5.10 -4.30 1.45
CA ASN A 102 -3.94 -5.07 0.98
C ASN A 102 -2.91 -5.31 2.10
N PRO A 103 -3.30 -5.81 3.28
CA PRO A 103 -2.44 -5.80 4.47
C PRO A 103 -1.15 -6.58 4.30
N GLY A 104 -1.18 -7.74 3.65
CA GLY A 104 0.01 -8.57 3.42
C GLY A 104 1.01 -7.91 2.48
N VAL A 105 0.54 -7.31 1.39
CA VAL A 105 1.39 -6.58 0.44
C VAL A 105 1.90 -5.29 1.07
N PHE A 106 1.05 -4.55 1.78
CA PHE A 106 1.44 -3.30 2.45
C PHE A 106 2.61 -3.49 3.41
N ARG A 107 2.61 -4.58 4.21
CA ARG A 107 3.70 -4.89 5.17
C ARG A 107 5.05 -5.17 4.51
N ILE A 108 5.08 -5.55 3.23
CA ILE A 108 6.32 -5.85 2.51
C ILE A 108 6.78 -4.76 1.55
N MET A 109 5.89 -3.85 1.13
CA MET A 109 6.20 -2.82 0.13
C MET A 109 7.38 -1.92 0.51
N PHE A 110 7.54 -1.65 1.80
CA PHE A 110 8.55 -0.72 2.32
C PHE A 110 9.78 -1.44 2.92
N ARG A 111 9.90 -2.75 2.67
CA ARG A 111 10.99 -3.58 3.18
C ARG A 111 12.04 -3.81 2.10
N SER A 112 13.18 -3.14 2.22
CA SER A 112 14.30 -3.24 1.28
C SER A 112 15.02 -4.61 1.30
N ASP A 113 14.77 -5.43 2.33
CA ASP A 113 15.33 -6.79 2.44
C ASP A 113 14.54 -7.85 1.65
N MET A 114 13.43 -7.48 1.00
CA MET A 114 12.55 -8.39 0.27
C MET A 114 12.93 -8.60 -1.20
N TYR A 115 13.74 -7.71 -1.77
CA TYR A 115 14.11 -7.72 -3.18
C TYR A 115 15.43 -6.98 -3.44
N ASP A 116 16.10 -7.31 -4.56
CA ASP A 116 17.22 -6.53 -5.09
C ASP A 116 16.72 -5.46 -6.08
N PRO A 117 16.88 -4.14 -5.78
CA PRO A 117 16.43 -3.07 -6.67
C PRO A 117 17.08 -3.12 -8.07
N ASN A 118 18.30 -3.63 -8.19
CA ASN A 118 19.00 -3.72 -9.48
C ASN A 118 18.38 -4.78 -10.39
N SER A 119 17.75 -5.78 -9.79
CA SER A 119 17.10 -6.88 -10.52
C SER A 119 15.63 -6.57 -10.89
N HIS A 120 15.05 -5.50 -10.33
CA HIS A 120 13.64 -5.15 -10.47
C HIS A 120 13.42 -3.65 -10.76
N PRO A 121 13.85 -3.13 -11.93
CA PRO A 121 13.75 -1.71 -12.29
C PRO A 121 12.29 -1.23 -12.36
N GLU A 122 11.34 -2.08 -12.73
CA GLU A 122 9.91 -1.79 -12.75
C GLU A 122 9.35 -1.50 -11.35
N LEU A 123 9.82 -2.21 -10.33
CA LEU A 123 9.46 -1.96 -8.93
C LEU A 123 10.00 -0.59 -8.48
N VAL A 124 11.25 -0.29 -8.82
CA VAL A 124 11.87 1.00 -8.49
C VAL A 124 11.10 2.16 -9.14
N GLN A 125 10.64 2.00 -10.38
CA GLN A 125 9.81 3.01 -11.05
C GLN A 125 8.45 3.17 -10.37
N ALA A 126 7.76 2.08 -10.03
CA ALA A 126 6.47 2.12 -9.36
C ALA A 126 6.58 2.79 -7.97
N SER A 127 7.62 2.49 -7.19
CA SER A 127 7.85 3.12 -5.89
C SER A 127 8.12 4.62 -6.02
N LYS A 128 8.89 5.05 -7.04
CA LYS A 128 9.12 6.47 -7.33
C LYS A 128 7.84 7.19 -7.74
N ALA A 129 6.97 6.56 -8.52
CA ALA A 129 5.69 7.15 -8.91
C ALA A 129 4.78 7.38 -7.69
N ALA A 130 4.65 6.39 -6.81
CA ALA A 130 3.90 6.54 -5.56
C ALA A 130 4.49 7.63 -4.66
N ARG A 131 5.82 7.69 -4.54
CA ARG A 131 6.50 8.75 -3.78
C ARG A 131 6.28 10.15 -4.37
N SER A 132 6.21 10.27 -5.70
CA SER A 132 5.92 11.55 -6.35
C SER A 132 4.55 12.11 -5.96
N GLN A 133 3.53 11.25 -5.76
CA GLN A 133 2.23 11.68 -5.24
C GLN A 133 2.34 12.23 -3.80
N LEU A 134 3.14 11.57 -2.97
CA LEU A 134 3.39 12.01 -1.59
C LEU A 134 4.12 13.37 -1.56
N HIS A 135 5.12 13.56 -2.43
CA HIS A 135 5.82 14.84 -2.57
C HIS A 135 4.85 15.98 -2.95
N GLY A 136 4.02 15.75 -3.97
CA GLY A 136 2.99 16.72 -4.38
C GLY A 136 1.99 17.03 -3.27
N LEU A 137 1.62 16.01 -2.50
CA LEU A 137 0.71 16.16 -1.36
C LEU A 137 1.33 16.98 -0.22
N ALA A 138 2.61 16.78 0.10
CA ALA A 138 3.32 17.58 1.11
C ALA A 138 3.38 19.07 0.71
N LYS A 139 3.58 19.36 -0.58
CA LYS A 139 3.50 20.72 -1.11
C LYS A 139 2.09 21.33 -0.94
N ILE A 140 1.04 20.57 -1.16
CA ILE A 140 -0.35 21.00 -0.95
C ILE A 140 -0.59 21.26 0.55
N ALA A 141 -0.21 20.30 1.42
CA ALA A 141 -0.50 20.33 2.84
C ALA A 141 0.23 21.45 3.58
N TYR A 142 1.50 21.67 3.26
CA TYR A 142 2.40 22.57 4.03
C TYR A 142 2.91 23.78 3.22
N GLY A 143 2.59 23.88 1.93
CA GLY A 143 3.14 24.91 1.05
C GLY A 143 4.66 24.81 0.85
N SER A 144 5.25 23.64 1.12
CA SER A 144 6.70 23.42 1.18
C SER A 144 7.13 22.23 0.32
N GLU A 145 8.27 22.38 -0.34
CA GLU A 145 8.98 21.28 -1.04
C GLU A 145 10.10 20.68 -0.17
N ASP A 146 10.14 21.05 1.13
CA ASP A 146 11.13 20.50 2.07
C ASP A 146 10.95 18.98 2.22
N PRO A 147 12.01 18.18 2.04
CA PRO A 147 11.98 16.75 2.28
C PRO A 147 11.52 16.36 3.69
N HIS A 148 11.71 17.23 4.70
CA HIS A 148 11.22 16.97 6.05
C HIS A 148 9.69 17.05 6.14
N ALA A 149 9.04 17.94 5.39
CA ALA A 149 7.59 18.02 5.30
C ALA A 149 7.01 16.73 4.67
N GLU A 150 7.61 16.25 3.57
CA GLU A 150 7.27 14.96 2.95
C GLU A 150 7.40 13.81 3.95
N ALA A 151 8.55 13.73 4.65
CA ALA A 151 8.82 12.67 5.61
C ALA A 151 7.84 12.71 6.80
N THR A 152 7.49 13.91 7.28
CA THR A 152 6.53 14.09 8.39
C THR A 152 5.14 13.60 8.00
N LEU A 153 4.63 14.00 6.83
CA LEU A 153 3.34 13.54 6.34
C LEU A 153 3.30 12.03 6.16
N TRP A 154 4.36 11.48 5.56
CA TRP A 154 4.46 10.03 5.37
C TRP A 154 4.56 9.28 6.70
N ALA A 155 5.40 9.73 7.62
CA ALA A 155 5.54 9.10 8.94
C ALA A 155 4.20 9.04 9.68
N TYR A 156 3.40 10.11 9.61
CA TYR A 156 2.10 10.15 10.26
C TYR A 156 1.14 9.10 9.67
N ILE A 157 0.89 9.15 8.36
CA ILE A 157 -0.11 8.28 7.73
C ILE A 157 0.34 6.81 7.68
N HIS A 158 1.63 6.58 7.42
CA HIS A 158 2.21 5.24 7.42
C HIS A 158 2.22 4.63 8.82
N GLY A 159 2.64 5.39 9.83
CA GLY A 159 2.60 4.97 11.23
C GLY A 159 1.18 4.64 11.69
N LEU A 160 0.20 5.47 11.33
CA LEU A 160 -1.21 5.20 11.61
C LEU A 160 -1.67 3.90 10.95
N ALA A 161 -1.35 3.68 9.68
CA ALA A 161 -1.70 2.46 8.96
C ALA A 161 -1.08 1.20 9.61
N ILE A 162 0.20 1.26 10.01
CA ILE A 162 0.87 0.16 10.73
C ILE A 162 0.23 -0.08 12.11
N LEU A 163 -0.08 0.98 12.86
CA LEU A 163 -0.76 0.85 14.16
C LEU A 163 -2.12 0.17 14.04
N VAL A 164 -2.86 0.43 12.96
CA VAL A 164 -4.15 -0.21 12.70
C VAL A 164 -4.00 -1.67 12.29
N LEU A 165 -2.98 -1.98 11.49
CA LEU A 165 -2.76 -3.34 10.97
C LEU A 165 -2.11 -4.28 11.99
N ASP A 166 -1.19 -3.75 12.82
CA ASP A 166 -0.28 -4.55 13.67
C ASP A 166 -0.22 -4.03 15.12
N GLY A 167 -0.96 -2.96 15.43
CA GLY A 167 -0.84 -2.26 16.69
C GLY A 167 -1.34 -3.05 17.90
N PRO A 168 -0.86 -2.69 19.09
CA PRO A 168 -1.27 -3.33 20.32
C PRO A 168 -2.75 -3.01 20.65
N PRO A 169 -3.45 -3.89 21.39
CA PRO A 169 -4.82 -3.63 21.88
C PRO A 169 -4.96 -2.33 22.72
N ALA A 170 -3.83 -1.71 23.08
CA ALA A 170 -3.75 -0.51 23.92
C ALA A 170 -4.29 0.79 23.27
N LEU A 171 -4.67 0.79 21.99
CA LEU A 171 -5.39 1.92 21.39
C LEU A 171 -6.83 2.08 21.91
N GLY A 172 -7.23 1.26 22.89
CA GLY A 172 -8.57 1.35 23.50
C GLY A 172 -9.72 0.95 22.59
N THR A 173 -9.41 0.38 21.43
CA THR A 173 -10.37 -0.05 20.43
C THR A 173 -10.55 -1.56 20.51
N SER A 174 -11.74 -2.03 20.84
CA SER A 174 -12.07 -3.46 20.84
C SER A 174 -12.79 -3.82 19.55
N GLY A 175 -12.07 -4.52 18.66
CA GLY A 175 -12.58 -5.02 17.39
C GLY A 175 -12.11 -4.21 16.16
N GLU A 176 -12.05 -4.89 15.02
CA GLU A 176 -11.51 -4.37 13.75
C GLU A 176 -12.25 -3.10 13.28
N SER A 177 -13.58 -3.11 13.34
CA SER A 177 -14.41 -1.96 12.95
C SER A 177 -14.14 -0.71 13.79
N SER A 178 -13.94 -0.89 15.10
CA SER A 178 -13.62 0.20 16.04
C SER A 178 -12.24 0.79 15.79
N THR A 179 -11.24 -0.05 15.45
CA THR A 179 -9.88 0.37 15.14
C THR A 179 -9.84 1.15 13.82
N GLN A 180 -10.58 0.71 12.81
CA GLN A 180 -10.69 1.43 11.54
C GLN A 180 -11.37 2.79 11.73
N GLN A 181 -12.46 2.86 12.48
CA GLN A 181 -13.16 4.11 12.79
C GLN A 181 -12.25 5.08 13.55
N PHE A 182 -11.49 4.59 14.51
CA PHE A 182 -10.47 5.39 15.22
C PHE A 182 -9.44 5.98 14.26
N ALA A 183 -8.90 5.17 13.34
CA ALA A 183 -7.91 5.65 12.38
C ALA A 183 -8.47 6.71 11.43
N HIS A 184 -9.71 6.56 10.98
CA HIS A 184 -10.39 7.60 10.21
C HIS A 184 -10.55 8.88 11.02
N GLY A 185 -10.93 8.80 12.29
CA GLY A 185 -10.99 9.94 13.20
C GLY A 185 -9.65 10.65 13.40
N CYS A 186 -8.53 9.91 13.40
CA CYS A 186 -7.20 10.51 13.45
C CYS A 186 -6.88 11.35 12.19
N ILE A 187 -7.28 10.88 11.00
CA ILE A 187 -7.10 11.63 9.75
C ILE A 187 -8.00 12.88 9.71
N ASP A 188 -9.21 12.79 10.26
CA ASP A 188 -10.15 13.91 10.32
C ASP A 188 -9.80 14.92 11.41
N SER A 189 -8.90 14.55 12.33
CA SER A 189 -8.40 15.42 13.38
C SER A 189 -7.58 16.60 12.82
N PRO A 190 -7.67 17.80 13.41
CA PRO A 190 -6.82 18.93 13.05
C PRO A 190 -5.31 18.63 13.18
N PHE A 191 -4.92 17.74 14.09
CA PHE A 191 -3.52 17.34 14.27
C PHE A 191 -2.89 16.65 13.05
N PHE A 192 -3.69 16.14 12.12
CA PHE A 192 -3.15 15.48 10.92
C PHE A 192 -2.43 16.45 9.98
N ILE A 193 -2.88 17.70 9.90
CA ILE A 193 -2.35 18.69 8.94
C ILE A 193 -1.71 19.86 9.65
N ASP A 194 -2.38 20.39 10.66
CA ASP A 194 -1.96 21.64 11.33
C ASP A 194 -0.78 21.42 12.29
N GLY A 195 -0.48 20.13 12.58
CA GLY A 195 0.57 19.79 13.56
C GLY A 195 0.19 20.20 14.99
N VAL A 196 1.19 20.18 15.88
CA VAL A 196 1.02 20.72 17.24
C VAL A 196 0.90 22.24 17.13
N PRO A 197 -0.13 22.89 17.73
CA PRO A 197 -0.23 24.34 17.75
C PRO A 197 1.09 24.94 18.22
N GLN A 198 1.64 25.88 17.46
CA GLN A 198 2.76 26.68 17.93
C GLN A 198 2.20 27.66 18.98
N GLU A 199 2.62 27.51 20.24
CA GLU A 199 2.35 28.48 21.28
C GLU A 199 3.04 29.85 20.99
#